data_4b264657f2c269d58e857d50d2b3fb0e
#
_entry.id   4b264657f2c269d58e857d50d2b3fb0e
#
_cell.length_a   1.000
_cell.length_b   1.000
_cell.length_c   1.000
_cell.angle_alpha   90.00
_cell.angle_beta   90.00
_cell.angle_gamma   90.00
#
_symmetry.space_group_name_H-M   'P 1'
#
loop_
_entity.id
_entity.type
_entity.pdbx_description
1 polymer ?
#
loop_
_entity_poly.entity_id
_entity_poly.type
_entity_poly.pdbx_seq_one_letter_code
_entity_poly.pdbx_strand_id
1 'polypeptide(L)'
;MSRVLIVDDAAFMRMMLKDILTKNGLQVVGEAVNGSDAVEKYKELQPDVVTMDITMPEKDGITAVKEIRAIYPQAKIIMCSAMGQQPMVLEAIQAGAKDFVVKPFQPDRVMESIKKVLGI
;
A
#
# COMPACT_ATOMS: atom_id res chain seq x y z
N MET A 1 16.50 6.05 5.51
CA MET A 1 15.52 6.20 4.42
C MET A 1 14.44 5.13 4.55
N SER A 2 13.18 5.55 4.59
CA SER A 2 12.08 4.60 4.74
C SER A 2 11.90 3.77 3.47
N ARG A 3 11.60 2.49 3.65
CA ARG A 3 11.50 1.49 2.58
C ARG A 3 10.03 1.20 2.29
N VAL A 4 9.64 1.31 1.03
CA VAL A 4 8.24 1.18 0.60
C VAL A 4 8.07 0.04 -0.39
N LEU A 5 7.04 -0.78 -0.18
CA LEU A 5 6.57 -1.77 -1.14
C LEU A 5 5.30 -1.22 -1.79
N ILE A 6 5.27 -1.15 -3.13
CA ILE A 6 4.11 -0.68 -3.88
C ILE A 6 3.37 -1.87 -4.46
N VAL A 7 2.07 -1.98 -4.19
CA VAL A 7 1.23 -3.07 -4.70
C VAL A 7 0.07 -2.50 -5.50
N ASP A 8 0.06 -2.79 -6.80
CA ASP A 8 -1.00 -2.37 -7.72
C ASP A 8 -0.86 -3.24 -8.99
N ASP A 9 -1.94 -3.69 -9.57
CA ASP A 9 -1.89 -4.48 -10.79
C ASP A 9 -1.62 -3.64 -12.04
N ALA A 10 -1.79 -2.32 -11.95
CA ALA A 10 -1.55 -1.40 -13.07
C ALA A 10 -0.13 -0.83 -13.01
N ALA A 11 0.68 -1.18 -14.01
CA ALA A 11 2.07 -0.71 -14.08
C ALA A 11 2.16 0.82 -14.09
N PHE A 12 1.22 1.49 -14.75
CA PHE A 12 1.19 2.95 -14.82
C PHE A 12 1.01 3.57 -13.42
N MET A 13 0.14 2.99 -12.61
CA MET A 13 -0.10 3.47 -11.24
C MET A 13 1.13 3.26 -10.36
N ARG A 14 1.79 2.10 -10.49
CA ARG A 14 3.03 1.85 -9.75
C ARG A 14 4.11 2.87 -10.12
N MET A 15 4.22 3.20 -11.41
CA MET A 15 5.19 4.17 -11.88
C MET A 15 4.91 5.57 -11.32
N MET A 16 3.65 6.00 -11.33
CA MET A 16 3.27 7.30 -10.77
C MET A 16 3.61 7.40 -9.29
N LEU A 17 3.25 6.37 -8.54
CA LEU A 17 3.47 6.37 -7.10
C LEU A 17 4.96 6.30 -6.78
N LYS A 18 5.70 5.48 -7.53
CA LYS A 18 7.16 5.39 -7.37
C LYS A 18 7.83 6.74 -7.58
N ASP A 19 7.39 7.49 -8.59
CA ASP A 19 7.92 8.82 -8.86
C ASP A 19 7.67 9.78 -7.70
N ILE A 20 6.44 9.78 -7.17
CA ILE A 20 6.09 10.62 -6.01
C ILE A 20 6.98 10.29 -4.82
N LEU A 21 7.11 9.01 -4.51
CA LEU A 21 7.84 8.56 -3.32
C LEU A 21 9.34 8.82 -3.44
N THR A 22 9.94 8.54 -4.58
CA THR A 22 11.37 8.74 -4.78
C THR A 22 11.74 10.22 -4.76
N LYS A 23 10.90 11.09 -5.32
CA LYS A 23 11.12 12.54 -5.27
C LYS A 23 11.07 13.09 -3.85
N ASN A 24 10.42 12.37 -2.93
CA ASN A 24 10.31 12.77 -1.54
C ASN A 24 11.29 12.02 -0.62
N GLY A 25 12.31 11.40 -1.20
CA GLY A 25 13.39 10.80 -0.42
C GLY A 25 13.10 9.41 0.13
N LEU A 26 12.04 8.75 -0.34
CA LEU A 26 11.72 7.39 0.08
C LEU A 26 12.34 6.37 -0.86
N GLN A 27 12.63 5.18 -0.35
CA GLN A 27 13.20 4.10 -1.15
C GLN A 27 12.11 3.09 -1.50
N VAL A 28 11.83 2.92 -2.78
CA VAL A 28 10.91 1.87 -3.25
C VAL A 28 11.73 0.59 -3.38
N VAL A 29 11.49 -0.35 -2.49
CA VAL A 29 12.28 -1.59 -2.43
C VAL A 29 11.69 -2.73 -3.26
N GLY A 30 10.46 -2.59 -3.70
CA GLY A 30 9.83 -3.59 -4.54
C GLY A 30 8.46 -3.18 -5.03
N GLU A 31 7.95 -3.92 -5.98
CA GLU A 31 6.61 -3.75 -6.54
C GLU A 31 5.95 -5.12 -6.63
N ALA A 32 4.65 -5.17 -6.34
CA ALA A 32 3.86 -6.38 -6.45
C ALA A 32 2.62 -6.11 -7.31
N VAL A 33 2.13 -7.12 -7.98
CA VAL A 33 1.08 -6.99 -9.00
C VAL A 33 -0.28 -7.53 -8.55
N ASN A 34 -0.33 -8.24 -7.43
CA ASN A 34 -1.58 -8.75 -6.85
C ASN A 34 -1.36 -9.06 -5.36
N GLY A 35 -2.40 -9.51 -4.69
CA GLY A 35 -2.33 -9.78 -3.25
C GLY A 35 -1.40 -10.92 -2.88
N SER A 36 -1.34 -11.98 -3.70
CA SER A 36 -0.43 -13.11 -3.44
C SER A 36 1.02 -12.67 -3.53
N ASP A 37 1.36 -11.91 -4.57
CA ASP A 37 2.70 -11.36 -4.77
C ASP A 37 3.05 -10.40 -3.63
N ALA A 38 2.07 -9.62 -3.16
CA ALA A 38 2.26 -8.69 -2.05
C ALA A 38 2.65 -9.42 -0.76
N VAL A 39 1.97 -10.52 -0.43
CA VAL A 39 2.26 -11.29 0.78
C VAL A 39 3.68 -11.86 0.71
N GLU A 40 4.05 -12.44 -0.44
CA GLU A 40 5.39 -13.00 -0.61
C GLU A 40 6.48 -11.94 -0.53
N LYS A 41 6.29 -10.81 -1.21
CA LYS A 41 7.27 -9.71 -1.19
C LYS A 41 7.36 -9.05 0.17
N TYR A 42 6.27 -8.97 0.90
CA TYR A 42 6.34 -8.47 2.27
C TYR A 42 7.25 -9.35 3.13
N LYS A 43 7.10 -10.66 3.04
CA LYS A 43 7.94 -11.61 3.79
C LYS A 43 9.42 -11.46 3.42
N GLU A 44 9.70 -11.32 2.13
CA GLU A 44 11.05 -11.21 1.61
C GLU A 44 11.71 -9.89 1.97
N LEU A 45 10.99 -8.78 1.80
CA LEU A 45 11.56 -7.44 1.90
C LEU A 45 11.35 -6.77 3.25
N GLN A 46 10.29 -7.13 3.96
CA GLN A 46 9.87 -6.50 5.21
C GLN A 46 10.00 -4.97 5.16
N PRO A 47 9.18 -4.32 4.30
CA PRO A 47 9.25 -2.88 4.14
C PRO A 47 8.75 -2.14 5.37
N ASP A 48 9.07 -0.86 5.46
CA ASP A 48 8.57 -0.01 6.54
C ASP A 48 7.10 0.33 6.36
N VAL A 49 6.65 0.44 5.11
CA VAL A 49 5.25 0.71 4.77
C VAL A 49 4.91 0.09 3.42
N VAL A 50 3.64 -0.29 3.25
CA VAL A 50 3.11 -0.83 1.99
C VAL A 50 1.99 0.08 1.50
N THR A 51 1.99 0.38 0.20
CA THR A 51 0.81 0.96 -0.45
C THR A 51 0.13 -0.17 -1.20
N MET A 52 -1.16 -0.39 -0.93
CA MET A 52 -1.90 -1.57 -1.39
C MET A 52 -3.18 -1.17 -2.10
N ASP A 53 -3.27 -1.49 -3.40
CA ASP A 53 -4.51 -1.33 -4.15
C ASP A 53 -5.58 -2.29 -3.59
N ILE A 54 -6.84 -1.89 -3.66
CA ILE A 54 -7.94 -2.71 -3.13
C ILE A 54 -8.30 -3.82 -4.11
N THR A 55 -8.56 -3.47 -5.36
CA THR A 55 -9.06 -4.44 -6.35
C THR A 55 -7.94 -4.91 -7.26
N MET A 56 -7.61 -6.19 -7.16
CA MET A 56 -6.56 -6.81 -7.97
C MET A 56 -6.98 -8.25 -8.33
N PRO A 57 -6.45 -8.79 -9.43
CA PRO A 57 -6.74 -10.18 -9.79
C PRO A 57 -6.14 -11.16 -8.79
N GLU A 58 -6.64 -12.37 -8.78
CA GLU A 58 -6.22 -13.50 -7.95
C GLU A 58 -6.51 -13.30 -6.47
N LYS A 59 -5.85 -12.36 -5.81
CA LYS A 59 -6.07 -12.04 -4.40
C LYS A 59 -6.16 -10.52 -4.27
N ASP A 60 -7.27 -10.02 -3.73
CA ASP A 60 -7.47 -8.59 -3.55
C ASP A 60 -6.65 -8.01 -2.39
N GLY A 61 -6.65 -6.68 -2.29
CA GLY A 61 -5.85 -5.98 -1.29
C GLY A 61 -6.34 -6.21 0.13
N ILE A 62 -7.64 -6.35 0.35
CA ILE A 62 -8.19 -6.57 1.70
C ILE A 62 -7.76 -7.94 2.22
N THR A 63 -7.83 -8.96 1.37
CA THR A 63 -7.37 -10.31 1.73
C THR A 63 -5.87 -10.30 2.03
N ALA A 64 -5.09 -9.59 1.20
CA ALA A 64 -3.65 -9.46 1.43
C ALA A 64 -3.33 -8.78 2.77
N VAL A 65 -4.07 -7.72 3.12
CA VAL A 65 -3.91 -7.05 4.42
C VAL A 65 -4.15 -8.03 5.56
N LYS A 66 -5.23 -8.80 5.49
CA LYS A 66 -5.54 -9.80 6.52
C LYS A 66 -4.42 -10.81 6.69
N GLU A 67 -3.89 -11.33 5.59
CA GLU A 67 -2.83 -12.32 5.62
C GLU A 67 -1.52 -11.74 6.15
N ILE A 68 -1.14 -10.56 5.68
CA ILE A 68 0.09 -9.90 6.13
C ILE A 68 0.00 -9.60 7.62
N ARG A 69 -1.12 -9.04 8.07
CA ARG A 69 -1.31 -8.68 9.48
C ARG A 69 -1.39 -9.90 10.39
N ALA A 70 -1.85 -11.04 9.89
CA ALA A 70 -1.87 -12.27 10.67
C ALA A 70 -0.45 -12.77 10.98
N ILE A 71 0.49 -12.55 10.06
CA ILE A 71 1.88 -12.96 10.23
C ILE A 71 2.71 -11.85 10.88
N TYR A 72 2.47 -10.60 10.48
CA TYR A 72 3.20 -9.42 10.92
C TYR A 72 2.22 -8.41 11.53
N PRO A 73 1.88 -8.54 12.82
CA PRO A 73 0.87 -7.67 13.46
C PRO A 73 1.22 -6.18 13.45
N GLN A 74 2.50 -5.84 13.23
CA GLN A 74 2.96 -4.45 13.20
C GLN A 74 3.05 -3.89 11.77
N ALA A 75 2.62 -4.65 10.77
CA ALA A 75 2.70 -4.20 9.38
C ALA A 75 1.92 -2.89 9.19
N LYS A 76 2.54 -1.95 8.49
CA LYS A 76 1.96 -0.64 8.19
C LYS A 76 1.53 -0.62 6.74
N ILE A 77 0.23 -0.57 6.50
CA ILE A 77 -0.35 -0.68 5.16
C ILE A 77 -1.29 0.50 4.93
N ILE A 78 -1.09 1.18 3.80
CA ILE A 78 -1.94 2.27 3.34
C ILE A 78 -2.71 1.76 2.12
N MET A 79 -4.03 1.83 2.14
CA MET A 79 -4.84 1.42 1.01
C MET A 79 -4.86 2.50 -0.07
N CYS A 80 -4.90 2.08 -1.32
CA CYS A 80 -5.07 2.97 -2.46
C CYS A 80 -6.42 2.61 -3.11
N SER A 81 -7.37 3.53 -3.08
CA SER A 81 -8.73 3.26 -3.54
C SER A 81 -9.13 4.14 -4.71
N ALA A 82 -10.00 3.61 -5.57
CA ALA A 82 -10.70 4.42 -6.55
C ALA A 82 -11.88 5.12 -5.87
N MET A 83 -12.42 6.13 -6.51
CA MET A 83 -13.64 6.79 -6.03
C MET A 83 -14.79 5.77 -5.99
N GLY A 84 -15.62 5.86 -4.98
CA GLY A 84 -16.76 4.96 -4.82
C GLY A 84 -16.45 3.66 -4.08
N GLN A 85 -15.24 3.50 -3.57
CA GLN A 85 -14.84 2.28 -2.85
C GLN A 85 -14.87 2.45 -1.32
N GLN A 86 -15.61 3.42 -0.79
CA GLN A 86 -15.64 3.70 0.65
C GLN A 86 -15.97 2.48 1.53
N PRO A 87 -16.96 1.62 1.16
CA PRO A 87 -17.24 0.44 1.97
C PRO A 87 -16.05 -0.52 2.05
N MET A 88 -15.29 -0.66 0.95
CA MET A 88 -14.10 -1.50 0.92
C MET A 88 -12.97 -0.91 1.72
N VAL A 89 -12.81 0.43 1.71
CA VAL A 89 -11.83 1.12 2.53
C VAL A 89 -12.09 0.84 4.01
N LEU A 90 -13.35 0.94 4.43
CA LEU A 90 -13.73 0.68 5.83
C LEU A 90 -13.38 -0.76 6.21
N GLU A 91 -13.70 -1.71 5.33
CA GLU A 91 -13.37 -3.11 5.55
C GLU A 91 -11.85 -3.32 5.69
N ALA A 92 -11.07 -2.65 4.85
CA ALA A 92 -9.61 -2.72 4.89
C ALA A 92 -9.05 -2.16 6.20
N ILE A 93 -9.59 -1.04 6.68
CA ILE A 93 -9.19 -0.46 7.96
C ILE A 93 -9.51 -1.41 9.11
N GLN A 94 -10.68 -2.02 9.08
CA GLN A 94 -11.07 -3.03 10.08
C GLN A 94 -10.15 -4.25 10.03
N ALA A 95 -9.62 -4.58 8.85
CA ALA A 95 -8.68 -5.67 8.69
C ALA A 95 -7.25 -5.33 9.15
N GLY A 96 -6.98 -4.07 9.44
CA GLY A 96 -5.70 -3.64 9.98
C GLY A 96 -4.91 -2.63 9.17
N ALA A 97 -5.44 -2.15 8.04
CA ALA A 97 -4.79 -1.05 7.31
C ALA A 97 -4.79 0.21 8.16
N LYS A 98 -3.75 1.02 8.02
CA LYS A 98 -3.54 2.20 8.88
C LYS A 98 -4.15 3.49 8.32
N ASP A 99 -4.28 3.59 7.02
CA ASP A 99 -4.81 4.78 6.35
C ASP A 99 -5.18 4.43 4.92
N PHE A 100 -5.67 5.42 4.18
CA PHE A 100 -5.97 5.24 2.75
C PHE A 100 -5.72 6.53 1.98
N VAL A 101 -5.49 6.41 0.68
CA VAL A 101 -5.42 7.53 -0.27
C VAL A 101 -6.28 7.18 -1.47
N VAL A 102 -6.82 8.20 -2.13
CA VAL A 102 -7.76 8.01 -3.25
C VAL A 102 -7.06 8.32 -4.57
N LYS A 103 -7.32 7.50 -5.58
CA LYS A 103 -6.85 7.76 -6.95
C LYS A 103 -7.77 8.78 -7.63
N PRO A 104 -7.24 9.68 -8.46
CA PRO A 104 -5.84 9.82 -8.85
C PRO A 104 -4.99 10.37 -7.71
N PHE A 105 -3.73 9.92 -7.64
CA PHE A 105 -2.84 10.29 -6.55
C PHE A 105 -2.50 11.77 -6.57
N GLN A 106 -2.61 12.40 -5.42
CA GLN A 106 -2.12 13.76 -5.21
C GLN A 106 -0.87 13.66 -4.34
N PRO A 107 0.29 14.15 -4.82
CA PRO A 107 1.55 13.95 -4.10
C PRO A 107 1.52 14.37 -2.64
N ASP A 108 0.95 15.53 -2.34
CA ASP A 108 0.89 16.04 -0.97
C ASP A 108 0.06 15.12 -0.06
N ARG A 109 -1.06 14.61 -0.57
CA ARG A 109 -1.92 13.71 0.21
C ARG A 109 -1.23 12.36 0.45
N VAL A 110 -0.54 11.84 -0.56
CA VAL A 110 0.22 10.59 -0.44
C VAL A 110 1.29 10.74 0.64
N MET A 111 2.05 11.83 0.59
CA MET A 111 3.12 12.05 1.56
C MET A 111 2.59 12.31 2.96
N GLU A 112 1.45 12.98 3.10
CA GLU A 112 0.80 13.16 4.40
C GLU A 112 0.48 11.81 5.03
N SER A 113 -0.10 10.89 4.26
CA SER A 113 -0.43 9.56 4.74
C SER A 113 0.82 8.76 5.14
N ILE A 114 1.84 8.78 4.29
CA ILE A 114 3.11 8.07 4.55
C ILE A 114 3.73 8.56 5.87
N LYS A 115 3.85 9.87 6.04
CA LYS A 115 4.45 10.45 7.24
C LYS A 115 3.64 10.13 8.50
N LYS A 116 2.32 10.22 8.39
CA LYS A 116 1.42 9.91 9.50
C LYS A 116 1.59 8.45 9.95
N VAL A 117 1.60 7.53 9.00
CA VAL A 117 1.70 6.10 9.28
C VAL A 117 3.07 5.73 9.82
N LEU A 118 4.13 6.36 9.32
CA LEU A 118 5.50 6.12 9.78
C LEU A 118 5.83 6.90 11.07
N GLY A 119 5.04 7.89 11.42
CA GLY A 119 5.28 8.70 12.62
C GLY A 119 6.42 9.69 12.47
N ILE A 120 6.58 10.25 11.29
CA ILE A 120 7.68 11.18 11.01
C ILE A 120 7.20 12.54 10.54
#